data_c56a8c99c981fde1e6ba4f278279e4f5
#
_entry.id   c56a8c99c981fde1e6ba4f278279e4f5
#
_cell.length_a   1.000
_cell.length_b   1.000
_cell.length_c   1.000
_cell.angle_alpha   90.00
_cell.angle_beta   90.00
_cell.angle_gamma   90.00
#
_symmetry.space_group_name_H-M   'P 1'
#
loop_
_entity.id
_entity.type
_entity.pdbx_description
1 polymer ?
#
loop_
_entity_poly.entity_id
_entity_poly.type
_entity_poly.pdbx_seq_one_letter_code
_entity_poly.pdbx_strand_id
1 'polypeptide(L)'
;MPQPPVAPGPSPRTVRTAAGAVVAVPAGWVLLPPGDPGLTRRVKAAGDHWVVQEKHGRRMFSRGVWAPAATIDRIRAELEVERATEGYARKQEQAARRREQVQGAYVDDFESAVLAFLDFHADHVAVAERLARLVTTHATPVGSGTVARTKRIPIERRAQAAVIAWMRHQTTAYDSMPIPRVKGKRREVRRMLAERSRHVLEAYRRGLPIAAACPLARALEEPASDAASQAASRGTPRASGADRPPSSRRAS
;
A
#
# COMPACT_ATOMS: atom_id res chain seq x y z
N MET A 1 22.08 -6.07 -24.22
CA MET A 1 21.05 -6.90 -23.57
C MET A 1 21.03 -6.58 -22.10
N PRO A 2 19.86 -6.28 -21.47
CA PRO A 2 19.82 -6.08 -20.03
C PRO A 2 20.25 -7.37 -19.32
N GLN A 3 21.25 -7.24 -18.46
CA GLN A 3 21.71 -8.39 -17.67
C GLN A 3 20.66 -8.79 -16.63
N PRO A 4 20.47 -10.10 -16.37
CA PRO A 4 19.55 -10.55 -15.35
C PRO A 4 19.97 -10.01 -13.97
N PRO A 5 19.00 -9.74 -13.06
CA PRO A 5 19.35 -9.27 -11.73
C PRO A 5 20.18 -10.31 -10.96
N VAL A 6 21.09 -9.81 -10.12
CA VAL A 6 21.97 -10.61 -9.28
C VAL A 6 21.54 -10.51 -7.82
N ALA A 7 21.88 -11.51 -7.00
CA ALA A 7 21.71 -11.47 -5.56
C ALA A 7 22.99 -10.98 -4.86
N PRO A 8 22.93 -10.48 -3.60
CA PRO A 8 24.13 -10.23 -2.81
C PRO A 8 24.98 -11.49 -2.67
N GLY A 9 26.29 -11.35 -2.80
CA GLY A 9 27.26 -12.42 -2.59
C GLY A 9 27.62 -12.62 -1.12
N PRO A 10 28.49 -13.57 -0.81
CA PRO A 10 28.92 -13.88 0.55
C PRO A 10 29.87 -12.81 1.14
N SER A 11 30.47 -11.97 0.33
CA SER A 11 31.37 -10.89 0.74
C SER A 11 30.96 -9.54 0.14
N PRO A 12 31.41 -8.40 0.72
CA PRO A 12 30.90 -7.05 0.37
C PRO A 12 31.03 -6.66 -1.11
N ARG A 13 32.01 -7.19 -1.83
CA ARG A 13 32.25 -6.89 -3.26
C ARG A 13 32.03 -8.12 -4.13
N THR A 14 31.06 -8.97 -3.79
CA THR A 14 30.66 -10.11 -4.61
C THR A 14 29.16 -10.12 -4.83
N VAL A 15 28.74 -10.70 -5.93
CA VAL A 15 27.33 -10.94 -6.28
C VAL A 15 27.15 -12.40 -6.69
N ARG A 16 25.94 -12.91 -6.54
CA ARG A 16 25.54 -14.24 -6.99
C ARG A 16 24.66 -14.10 -8.23
N THR A 17 25.06 -14.73 -9.31
CA THR A 17 24.29 -14.79 -10.55
C THR A 17 23.05 -15.68 -10.42
N ALA A 18 22.15 -15.61 -11.39
CA ALA A 18 20.98 -16.52 -11.46
C ALA A 18 21.38 -18.00 -11.55
N ALA A 19 22.56 -18.32 -12.11
CA ALA A 19 23.14 -19.66 -12.16
C ALA A 19 23.80 -20.08 -10.84
N GLY A 20 23.79 -19.24 -9.80
CA GLY A 20 24.40 -19.54 -8.49
C GLY A 20 25.89 -19.24 -8.38
N ALA A 21 26.57 -18.86 -9.47
CA ALA A 21 27.98 -18.51 -9.45
C ALA A 21 28.23 -17.23 -8.67
N VAL A 22 29.30 -17.21 -7.87
CA VAL A 22 29.76 -16.01 -7.17
C VAL A 22 30.76 -15.28 -8.05
N VAL A 23 30.47 -14.02 -8.33
CA VAL A 23 31.29 -13.16 -9.20
C VAL A 23 31.74 -11.93 -8.41
N ALA A 24 33.01 -11.57 -8.55
CA ALA A 24 33.55 -10.34 -7.97
C ALA A 24 33.03 -9.13 -8.73
N VAL A 25 32.69 -8.07 -8.00
CA VAL A 25 32.30 -6.78 -8.59
C VAL A 25 33.53 -6.15 -9.26
N PRO A 26 33.42 -5.66 -10.50
CA PRO A 26 34.53 -5.04 -11.20
C PRO A 26 35.22 -3.92 -10.40
N ALA A 27 36.52 -3.77 -10.58
CA ALA A 27 37.27 -2.65 -10.00
C ALA A 27 36.64 -1.31 -10.44
N GLY A 28 36.63 -0.32 -9.57
CA GLY A 28 36.03 1.00 -9.84
C GLY A 28 34.51 1.06 -9.86
N TRP A 29 33.81 -0.07 -9.63
CA TRP A 29 32.36 -0.05 -9.43
C TRP A 29 31.99 0.19 -7.98
N VAL A 30 30.90 0.93 -7.75
CA VAL A 30 30.32 1.16 -6.42
C VAL A 30 28.83 0.80 -6.42
N LEU A 31 28.30 0.50 -5.25
CA LEU A 31 26.89 0.21 -5.08
C LEU A 31 26.12 1.52 -4.90
N LEU A 32 25.27 1.86 -5.85
CA LEU A 32 24.27 2.91 -5.70
C LEU A 32 23.09 2.33 -4.90
N PRO A 33 22.85 2.79 -3.65
CA PRO A 33 21.75 2.28 -2.84
C PRO A 33 20.40 2.69 -3.43
N PRO A 34 19.29 1.97 -3.09
CA PRO A 34 17.95 2.39 -3.45
C PRO A 34 17.57 3.69 -2.72
N GLY A 35 16.74 4.54 -3.35
CA GLY A 35 16.26 5.80 -2.74
C GLY A 35 16.03 6.91 -3.76
N ASP A 36 16.86 6.99 -4.79
CA ASP A 36 16.68 7.94 -5.89
C ASP A 36 16.34 7.23 -7.21
N PRO A 37 15.05 7.17 -7.59
CA PRO A 37 14.62 6.54 -8.84
C PRO A 37 15.11 7.27 -10.08
N GLY A 38 15.29 8.59 -10.00
CA GLY A 38 15.78 9.42 -11.10
C GLY A 38 17.23 9.11 -11.43
N LEU A 39 18.10 9.13 -10.42
CA LEU A 39 19.49 8.76 -10.52
C LEU A 39 19.64 7.30 -10.98
N THR A 40 18.95 6.37 -10.31
CA THR A 40 19.02 4.94 -10.64
C THR A 40 18.63 4.65 -12.10
N ARG A 41 17.59 5.29 -12.61
CA ARG A 41 17.15 5.11 -14.00
C ARG A 41 18.20 5.63 -15.00
N ARG A 42 18.79 6.79 -14.74
CA ARG A 42 19.81 7.39 -15.62
C ARG A 42 21.11 6.58 -15.59
N VAL A 43 21.55 6.12 -14.43
CA VAL A 43 22.72 5.25 -14.31
C VAL A 43 22.53 3.96 -15.10
N LYS A 44 21.36 3.33 -15.01
CA LYS A 44 21.04 2.14 -15.81
C LYS A 44 21.01 2.40 -17.31
N ALA A 45 20.57 3.57 -17.73
CA ALA A 45 20.54 3.96 -19.15
C ALA A 45 21.92 4.36 -19.70
N ALA A 46 22.86 4.73 -18.83
CA ALA A 46 24.17 5.24 -19.23
C ALA A 46 25.20 4.15 -19.59
N GLY A 47 24.93 2.89 -19.26
CA GLY A 47 25.83 1.80 -19.62
C GLY A 47 25.77 0.59 -18.69
N ASP A 48 26.91 -0.07 -18.54
CA ASP A 48 27.02 -1.32 -17.78
C ASP A 48 26.63 -1.15 -16.32
N HIS A 49 25.78 -2.04 -15.85
CA HIS A 49 25.30 -2.05 -14.48
C HIS A 49 24.79 -3.43 -14.07
N TRP A 50 24.82 -3.74 -12.78
CA TRP A 50 24.21 -4.93 -12.20
C TRP A 50 23.13 -4.54 -11.20
N VAL A 51 21.90 -4.98 -11.44
CA VAL A 51 20.77 -4.76 -10.52
C VAL A 51 20.83 -5.80 -9.40
N VAL A 52 20.95 -5.35 -8.15
CA VAL A 52 21.02 -6.24 -6.99
C VAL A 52 19.65 -6.37 -6.37
N GLN A 53 19.16 -7.61 -6.28
CA GLN A 53 17.88 -7.93 -5.67
C GLN A 53 18.03 -9.07 -4.68
N GLU A 54 17.29 -9.01 -3.59
CA GLU A 54 17.28 -10.03 -2.57
C GLU A 54 15.84 -10.50 -2.29
N LYS A 55 15.67 -11.81 -2.21
CA LYS A 55 14.37 -12.42 -1.92
C LYS A 55 14.20 -12.58 -0.40
N HIS A 56 13.18 -11.93 0.14
CA HIS A 56 12.75 -12.13 1.54
C HIS A 56 11.33 -12.72 1.56
N GLY A 57 11.22 -13.99 1.91
CA GLY A 57 9.96 -14.72 1.84
C GLY A 57 9.39 -14.74 0.41
N ARG A 58 8.22 -14.13 0.20
CA ARG A 58 7.57 -14.02 -1.12
C ARG A 58 7.86 -12.70 -1.84
N ARG A 59 8.64 -11.80 -1.26
CA ARG A 59 8.90 -10.47 -1.81
C ARG A 59 10.34 -10.34 -2.28
N MET A 60 10.53 -9.59 -3.39
CA MET A 60 11.83 -9.19 -3.91
C MET A 60 12.12 -7.75 -3.44
N PHE A 61 13.29 -7.54 -2.87
CA PHE A 61 13.77 -6.23 -2.42
C PHE A 61 14.95 -5.79 -3.27
N SER A 62 14.93 -4.52 -3.73
CA SER A 62 16.09 -3.92 -4.38
C SER A 62 17.13 -3.57 -3.32
N ARG A 63 18.36 -4.02 -3.51
CA ARG A 63 19.52 -3.64 -2.69
C ARG A 63 20.34 -2.53 -3.31
N GLY A 64 20.06 -2.19 -4.57
CA GLY A 64 20.74 -1.14 -5.31
C GLY A 64 21.22 -1.58 -6.69
N VAL A 65 22.14 -0.81 -7.23
CA VAL A 65 22.73 -1.03 -8.54
C VAL A 65 24.24 -0.88 -8.45
N TRP A 66 25.00 -1.89 -8.83
CA TRP A 66 26.44 -1.77 -9.07
C TRP A 66 26.66 -1.11 -10.43
N ALA A 67 27.49 -0.07 -10.49
CA ALA A 67 27.89 0.61 -11.71
C ALA A 67 29.26 1.31 -11.51
N PRO A 68 29.94 1.73 -12.57
CA PRO A 68 31.18 2.50 -12.47
C PRO A 68 30.98 3.77 -11.63
N ALA A 69 31.85 4.00 -10.64
CA ALA A 69 31.79 5.18 -9.77
C ALA A 69 31.71 6.49 -10.55
N ALA A 70 32.59 6.65 -11.56
CA ALA A 70 32.59 7.84 -12.40
C ALA A 70 31.27 8.10 -13.12
N THR A 71 30.56 7.06 -13.55
CA THR A 71 29.23 7.20 -14.16
C THR A 71 28.19 7.68 -13.15
N ILE A 72 28.20 7.12 -11.94
CA ILE A 72 27.27 7.53 -10.86
C ILE A 72 27.52 8.98 -10.48
N ASP A 73 28.78 9.37 -10.28
CA ASP A 73 29.14 10.71 -9.81
C ASP A 73 28.83 11.78 -10.86
N ARG A 74 29.15 11.51 -12.14
CA ARG A 74 28.80 12.39 -13.27
C ARG A 74 27.27 12.61 -13.32
N ILE A 75 26.48 11.53 -13.31
CA ILE A 75 25.02 11.63 -13.42
C ILE A 75 24.41 12.29 -12.18
N ARG A 76 25.01 12.08 -11.01
CA ARG A 76 24.59 12.76 -9.78
C ARG A 76 24.79 14.27 -9.91
N ALA A 77 25.96 14.72 -10.33
CA ALA A 77 26.24 16.13 -10.54
C ALA A 77 25.30 16.76 -11.58
N GLU A 78 25.08 16.09 -12.74
CA GLU A 78 24.12 16.54 -13.74
C GLU A 78 22.70 16.70 -13.18
N LEU A 79 22.24 15.75 -12.35
CA LEU A 79 20.94 15.79 -11.72
C LEU A 79 20.83 16.88 -10.65
N GLU A 80 21.89 17.15 -9.89
CA GLU A 80 21.91 18.23 -8.91
C GLU A 80 21.75 19.59 -9.59
N VAL A 81 22.48 19.83 -10.68
CA VAL A 81 22.33 21.05 -11.49
C VAL A 81 20.89 21.14 -12.05
N GLU A 82 20.36 20.07 -12.64
CA GLU A 82 18.98 20.07 -13.18
C GLU A 82 17.94 20.35 -12.10
N ARG A 83 18.08 19.74 -10.92
CA ARG A 83 17.15 19.89 -9.79
C ARG A 83 17.20 21.29 -9.17
N ALA A 84 18.31 22.00 -9.28
CA ALA A 84 18.46 23.38 -8.84
C ALA A 84 17.75 24.40 -9.76
N THR A 85 17.29 23.98 -10.94
CA THR A 85 16.62 24.87 -11.88
C THR A 85 15.18 25.15 -11.50
N GLU A 86 14.72 26.40 -11.70
CA GLU A 86 13.30 26.74 -11.55
C GLU A 86 12.38 25.89 -12.46
N GLY A 87 12.85 25.55 -13.66
CA GLY A 87 12.11 24.71 -14.58
C GLY A 87 11.83 23.32 -14.01
N TYR A 88 12.76 22.75 -13.26
CA TYR A 88 12.55 21.50 -12.56
C TYR A 88 11.51 21.64 -11.43
N ALA A 89 11.63 22.68 -10.62
CA ALA A 89 10.67 22.96 -9.55
C ALA A 89 9.24 23.09 -10.10
N ARG A 90 9.05 23.89 -11.15
CA ARG A 90 7.75 24.05 -11.84
C ARG A 90 7.19 22.74 -12.38
N LYS A 91 8.04 21.88 -12.99
CA LYS A 91 7.61 20.55 -13.47
C LYS A 91 7.17 19.63 -12.33
N GLN A 92 7.87 19.66 -11.20
CA GLN A 92 7.49 18.87 -10.03
C GLN A 92 6.17 19.35 -9.44
N GLU A 93 5.96 20.65 -9.35
CA GLU A 93 4.70 21.22 -8.88
C GLU A 93 3.52 20.85 -9.81
N GLN A 94 3.68 21.01 -11.12
CA GLN A 94 2.66 20.61 -12.10
C GLN A 94 2.37 19.11 -12.01
N ALA A 95 3.40 18.27 -11.85
CA ALA A 95 3.23 16.83 -11.69
C ALA A 95 2.53 16.48 -10.35
N ALA A 96 2.77 17.24 -9.29
CA ALA A 96 2.07 17.10 -8.01
C ALA A 96 0.60 17.48 -8.15
N ARG A 97 0.30 18.67 -8.70
CA ARG A 97 -1.08 19.14 -8.97
C ARG A 97 -1.86 18.16 -9.85
N ARG A 98 -1.24 17.64 -10.91
CA ARG A 98 -1.88 16.64 -11.78
C ARG A 98 -2.19 15.34 -11.04
N ARG A 99 -1.29 14.87 -10.15
CA ARG A 99 -1.54 13.68 -9.33
C ARG A 99 -2.69 13.91 -8.36
N GLU A 100 -2.78 15.09 -7.78
CA GLU A 100 -3.85 15.47 -6.86
C GLU A 100 -5.20 15.54 -7.59
N GLN A 101 -5.26 16.17 -8.77
CA GLN A 101 -6.46 16.20 -9.60
C GLN A 101 -6.94 14.79 -9.98
N VAL A 102 -6.04 13.93 -10.45
CA VAL A 102 -6.37 12.53 -10.77
C VAL A 102 -6.83 11.76 -9.54
N GLN A 103 -6.26 12.03 -8.37
CA GLN A 103 -6.70 11.43 -7.11
C GLN A 103 -8.07 11.95 -6.70
N GLY A 104 -8.33 13.25 -6.82
CA GLY A 104 -9.63 13.86 -6.52
C GLY A 104 -10.73 13.27 -7.40
N ALA A 105 -10.56 13.33 -8.72
CA ALA A 105 -11.51 12.73 -9.65
C ALA A 105 -11.78 11.24 -9.36
N TYR A 106 -10.74 10.48 -9.01
CA TYR A 106 -10.92 9.09 -8.62
C TYR A 106 -11.73 8.91 -7.32
N VAL A 107 -11.58 9.80 -6.34
CA VAL A 107 -12.35 9.78 -5.09
C VAL A 107 -13.82 10.05 -5.39
N ASP A 108 -14.12 11.04 -6.23
CA ASP A 108 -15.48 11.42 -6.63
C ASP A 108 -16.17 10.28 -7.41
N ASP A 109 -15.48 9.69 -8.37
CA ASP A 109 -15.96 8.52 -9.12
C ASP A 109 -16.24 7.33 -8.19
N PHE A 110 -15.38 7.12 -7.19
CA PHE A 110 -15.54 6.03 -6.25
C PHE A 110 -16.72 6.26 -5.30
N GLU A 111 -16.90 7.47 -4.79
CA GLU A 111 -18.05 7.83 -3.94
C GLU A 111 -19.36 7.68 -4.72
N SER A 112 -19.38 8.13 -5.98
CA SER A 112 -20.54 7.94 -6.88
C SER A 112 -20.87 6.46 -7.08
N ALA A 113 -19.86 5.62 -7.28
CA ALA A 113 -20.05 4.17 -7.42
C ALA A 113 -20.53 3.52 -6.10
N VAL A 114 -20.11 4.06 -4.94
CA VAL A 114 -20.64 3.62 -3.65
C VAL A 114 -22.11 3.98 -3.51
N LEU A 115 -22.49 5.22 -3.83
CA LEU A 115 -23.90 5.66 -3.80
C LEU A 115 -24.77 4.81 -4.72
N ALA A 116 -24.32 4.55 -5.94
CA ALA A 116 -25.02 3.69 -6.90
C ALA A 116 -25.17 2.24 -6.37
N PHE A 117 -24.16 1.72 -5.66
CA PHE A 117 -24.29 0.39 -5.04
C PHE A 117 -25.26 0.38 -3.84
N LEU A 118 -25.28 1.44 -3.03
CA LEU A 118 -26.20 1.54 -1.89
C LEU A 118 -27.65 1.53 -2.34
N ASP A 119 -28.00 2.30 -3.37
CA ASP A 119 -29.32 2.37 -4.02
C ASP A 119 -30.45 2.48 -2.95
N PHE A 120 -30.28 3.40 -1.99
CA PHE A 120 -31.21 3.58 -0.90
C PHE A 120 -32.46 4.36 -1.35
N HIS A 121 -33.60 4.05 -0.75
CA HIS A 121 -34.84 4.79 -0.94
C HIS A 121 -34.67 6.28 -0.59
N ALA A 122 -35.50 7.13 -1.18
CA ALA A 122 -35.45 8.59 -0.99
C ALA A 122 -35.45 9.02 0.48
N ASP A 123 -36.18 8.31 1.34
CA ASP A 123 -36.23 8.59 2.79
C ASP A 123 -34.90 8.37 3.51
N HIS A 124 -33.94 7.69 2.89
CA HIS A 124 -32.66 7.33 3.45
C HIS A 124 -31.44 7.94 2.71
N VAL A 125 -31.66 8.94 1.84
CA VAL A 125 -30.58 9.58 1.04
C VAL A 125 -29.47 10.13 1.93
N ALA A 126 -29.81 10.84 3.01
CA ALA A 126 -28.82 11.39 3.93
C ALA A 126 -27.94 10.31 4.59
N VAL A 127 -28.52 9.13 4.86
CA VAL A 127 -27.78 7.97 5.37
C VAL A 127 -26.86 7.40 4.31
N ALA A 128 -27.32 7.30 3.06
CA ALA A 128 -26.51 6.84 1.94
C ALA A 128 -25.28 7.73 1.71
N GLU A 129 -25.46 9.05 1.66
CA GLU A 129 -24.37 10.03 1.50
C GLU A 129 -23.37 9.96 2.64
N ARG A 130 -23.84 9.88 3.88
CA ARG A 130 -22.95 9.76 5.05
C ARG A 130 -22.14 8.46 5.00
N LEU A 131 -22.78 7.35 4.69
CA LEU A 131 -22.11 6.05 4.53
C LEU A 131 -21.11 6.08 3.36
N ALA A 132 -21.47 6.66 2.22
CA ALA A 132 -20.61 6.76 1.07
C ALA A 132 -19.33 7.54 1.40
N ARG A 133 -19.44 8.68 2.05
CA ARG A 133 -18.27 9.47 2.51
C ARG A 133 -17.37 8.68 3.44
N LEU A 134 -17.92 7.98 4.44
CA LEU A 134 -17.14 7.18 5.39
C LEU A 134 -16.43 5.99 4.71
N VAL A 135 -17.12 5.29 3.83
CA VAL A 135 -16.56 4.18 3.05
C VAL A 135 -15.45 4.69 2.13
N THR A 136 -15.67 5.80 1.44
CA THR A 136 -14.71 6.40 0.52
C THR A 136 -13.46 6.86 1.26
N THR A 137 -13.59 7.57 2.37
CA THR A 137 -12.47 7.99 3.22
C THR A 137 -11.65 6.80 3.72
N HIS A 138 -12.32 5.72 4.12
CA HIS A 138 -11.63 4.51 4.59
C HIS A 138 -10.93 3.75 3.45
N ALA A 139 -11.52 3.71 2.26
CA ALA A 139 -11.07 2.89 1.14
C ALA A 139 -10.04 3.57 0.22
N THR A 140 -9.95 4.91 0.24
CA THR A 140 -9.14 5.70 -0.70
C THR A 140 -7.95 6.47 -0.10
N PRO A 141 -7.39 6.14 1.09
CA PRO A 141 -6.25 6.88 1.63
C PRO A 141 -5.06 6.84 0.68
N VAL A 142 -4.33 7.96 0.59
CA VAL A 142 -3.14 8.09 -0.27
C VAL A 142 -2.07 7.07 0.14
N GLY A 143 -1.49 6.37 -0.85
CA GLY A 143 -0.44 5.38 -0.59
C GLY A 143 -0.91 4.00 -0.12
N SER A 144 -2.19 3.79 0.19
CA SER A 144 -2.67 2.49 0.60
C SER A 144 -2.84 1.54 -0.60
N GLY A 145 -2.47 0.27 -0.42
CA GLY A 145 -2.73 -0.82 -1.37
C GLY A 145 -4.16 -1.38 -1.25
N THR A 146 -5.16 -0.54 -1.01
CA THR A 146 -6.54 -0.96 -0.81
C THR A 146 -7.19 -1.49 -2.09
N VAL A 147 -8.25 -2.28 -1.93
CA VAL A 147 -9.05 -2.82 -3.05
C VAL A 147 -9.58 -1.71 -3.96
N ALA A 148 -9.86 -0.53 -3.40
CA ALA A 148 -10.34 0.63 -4.14
C ALA A 148 -9.38 1.11 -5.26
N ARG A 149 -8.07 0.90 -5.14
CA ARG A 149 -7.06 1.41 -6.09
C ARG A 149 -6.71 0.47 -7.24
N THR A 150 -7.09 -0.79 -7.20
CA THR A 150 -6.75 -1.71 -8.28
C THR A 150 -7.54 -1.39 -9.56
N LYS A 151 -6.84 -1.20 -10.67
CA LYS A 151 -7.48 -1.00 -11.98
C LYS A 151 -7.96 -2.30 -12.65
N ARG A 152 -7.61 -3.45 -12.07
CA ARG A 152 -7.98 -4.77 -12.63
C ARG A 152 -9.44 -5.16 -12.35
N ILE A 153 -10.07 -4.51 -11.37
CA ILE A 153 -11.45 -4.78 -10.96
C ILE A 153 -12.28 -3.53 -11.28
N PRO A 154 -13.44 -3.64 -11.91
CA PRO A 154 -14.36 -2.52 -12.16
C PRO A 154 -14.68 -1.74 -10.88
N ILE A 155 -14.92 -0.43 -11.03
CA ILE A 155 -15.09 0.48 -9.87
C ILE A 155 -16.33 0.08 -9.04
N GLU A 156 -17.39 -0.39 -9.68
CA GLU A 156 -18.63 -0.83 -9.04
C GLU A 156 -18.39 -2.03 -8.13
N ARG A 157 -17.62 -3.02 -8.58
CA ARG A 157 -17.24 -4.17 -7.75
C ARG A 157 -16.34 -3.80 -6.60
N ARG A 158 -15.49 -2.79 -6.81
CA ARG A 158 -14.62 -2.26 -5.74
C ARG A 158 -15.45 -1.51 -4.69
N ALA A 159 -16.40 -0.68 -5.11
CA ALA A 159 -17.35 0.01 -4.25
C ALA A 159 -18.16 -0.98 -3.40
N GLN A 160 -18.76 -1.97 -4.03
CA GLN A 160 -19.46 -3.06 -3.34
C GLN A 160 -18.58 -3.75 -2.28
N ALA A 161 -17.35 -4.12 -2.67
CA ALA A 161 -16.42 -4.79 -1.77
C ALA A 161 -16.01 -3.89 -0.58
N ALA A 162 -15.86 -2.59 -0.81
CA ALA A 162 -15.51 -1.62 0.21
C ALA A 162 -16.67 -1.40 1.20
N VAL A 163 -17.91 -1.25 0.72
CA VAL A 163 -19.10 -1.14 1.58
C VAL A 163 -19.23 -2.38 2.48
N ILE A 164 -19.16 -3.57 1.89
CA ILE A 164 -19.27 -4.83 2.66
C ILE A 164 -18.09 -5.00 3.64
N ALA A 165 -16.90 -4.54 3.27
CA ALA A 165 -15.76 -4.56 4.18
C ALA A 165 -15.96 -3.58 5.35
N TRP A 166 -16.37 -2.34 5.07
CA TRP A 166 -16.66 -1.32 6.06
C TRP A 166 -17.77 -1.80 7.03
N MET A 167 -18.88 -2.26 6.51
CA MET A 167 -19.99 -2.83 7.29
C MET A 167 -19.50 -3.93 8.24
N ARG A 168 -18.69 -4.87 7.75
CA ARG A 168 -18.15 -5.95 8.56
C ARG A 168 -17.32 -5.43 9.74
N HIS A 169 -16.52 -4.39 9.55
CA HIS A 169 -15.67 -3.85 10.60
C HIS A 169 -16.43 -2.94 11.56
N GLN A 170 -17.37 -2.14 11.07
CA GLN A 170 -18.05 -1.12 11.87
C GLN A 170 -19.37 -1.62 12.51
N THR A 171 -20.03 -2.61 11.93
CA THR A 171 -21.34 -3.08 12.40
C THR A 171 -21.30 -4.45 13.06
N THR A 172 -20.11 -5.06 13.17
CA THR A 172 -19.96 -6.40 13.78
C THR A 172 -18.68 -6.50 14.61
N ALA A 173 -18.63 -7.47 15.51
CA ALA A 173 -17.44 -7.76 16.32
C ALA A 173 -16.34 -8.53 15.54
N TYR A 174 -16.24 -8.36 14.21
CA TYR A 174 -15.31 -9.15 13.39
C TYR A 174 -13.85 -9.02 13.81
N ASP A 175 -13.41 -7.83 14.23
CA ASP A 175 -12.02 -7.58 14.59
C ASP A 175 -11.61 -8.25 15.92
N SER A 176 -12.55 -8.44 16.83
CA SER A 176 -12.35 -9.13 18.11
C SER A 176 -12.84 -10.59 18.12
N MET A 177 -13.43 -11.07 17.00
CA MET A 177 -14.00 -12.41 16.90
C MET A 177 -12.92 -13.51 16.93
N PRO A 178 -12.99 -14.48 17.85
CA PRO A 178 -12.08 -15.62 17.89
C PRO A 178 -12.42 -16.59 16.73
N ILE A 179 -11.68 -16.48 15.62
CA ILE A 179 -11.86 -17.37 14.46
C ILE A 179 -10.78 -18.44 14.49
N PRO A 180 -11.15 -19.74 14.55
CA PRO A 180 -10.19 -20.84 14.52
C PRO A 180 -9.25 -20.76 13.33
N ARG A 181 -7.96 -21.10 13.53
CA ARG A 181 -6.92 -21.09 12.49
C ARG A 181 -7.03 -22.28 11.51
N VAL A 182 -8.22 -22.69 11.19
CA VAL A 182 -8.52 -23.76 10.23
C VAL A 182 -8.65 -23.18 8.82
N LYS A 183 -8.09 -23.88 7.82
CA LYS A 183 -8.17 -23.46 6.42
C LYS A 183 -9.63 -23.28 5.98
N GLY A 184 -9.96 -22.09 5.46
CA GLY A 184 -11.30 -21.77 4.96
C GLY A 184 -12.22 -21.07 5.99
N LYS A 185 -12.07 -21.27 7.31
CA LYS A 185 -12.97 -20.71 8.33
C LYS A 185 -13.09 -19.18 8.27
N ARG A 186 -12.00 -18.45 8.09
CA ARG A 186 -12.06 -16.99 7.91
C ARG A 186 -12.85 -16.58 6.67
N ARG A 187 -12.83 -17.38 5.61
CA ARG A 187 -13.59 -17.14 4.38
C ARG A 187 -15.08 -17.35 4.62
N GLU A 188 -15.44 -18.40 5.34
CA GLU A 188 -16.80 -18.72 5.73
C GLU A 188 -17.41 -17.60 6.58
N VAL A 189 -16.73 -17.18 7.66
CA VAL A 189 -17.16 -16.07 8.50
C VAL A 189 -17.36 -14.78 7.71
N ARG A 190 -16.43 -14.42 6.81
CA ARG A 190 -16.58 -13.23 5.97
C ARG A 190 -17.77 -13.32 5.03
N ARG A 191 -18.11 -14.50 4.52
CA ARG A 191 -19.29 -14.72 3.66
C ARG A 191 -20.58 -14.50 4.46
N MET A 192 -20.69 -15.14 5.61
CA MET A 192 -21.83 -14.98 6.53
C MET A 192 -22.04 -13.51 6.91
N LEU A 193 -20.98 -12.79 7.29
CA LEU A 193 -21.07 -11.37 7.66
C LEU A 193 -21.42 -10.49 6.45
N ALA A 194 -20.96 -10.84 5.25
CA ALA A 194 -21.35 -10.14 4.02
C ALA A 194 -22.83 -10.32 3.70
N GLU A 195 -23.40 -11.49 3.91
CA GLU A 195 -24.83 -11.75 3.75
C GLU A 195 -25.65 -10.95 4.76
N ARG A 196 -25.23 -10.93 6.03
CA ARG A 196 -25.85 -10.09 7.06
C ARG A 196 -25.79 -8.60 6.70
N SER A 197 -24.67 -8.12 6.19
CA SER A 197 -24.54 -6.72 5.74
C SER A 197 -25.51 -6.40 4.62
N ARG A 198 -25.64 -7.28 3.61
CA ARG A 198 -26.61 -7.10 2.51
C ARG A 198 -28.06 -7.04 3.03
N HIS A 199 -28.40 -7.90 3.97
CA HIS A 199 -29.74 -7.89 4.57
C HIS A 199 -30.05 -6.56 5.28
N VAL A 200 -29.09 -5.99 6.01
CA VAL A 200 -29.25 -4.66 6.62
C VAL A 200 -29.45 -3.58 5.55
N LEU A 201 -28.65 -3.58 4.47
CA LEU A 201 -28.77 -2.60 3.39
C LEU A 201 -30.12 -2.70 2.65
N GLU A 202 -30.69 -3.89 2.57
CA GLU A 202 -31.97 -4.12 1.88
C GLU A 202 -33.12 -3.38 2.54
N ALA A 203 -33.14 -3.23 3.86
CA ALA A 203 -34.15 -2.45 4.57
C ALA A 203 -34.13 -0.97 4.13
N TYR A 204 -32.94 -0.39 3.96
CA TYR A 204 -32.76 0.99 3.50
C TYR A 204 -33.14 1.16 2.02
N ARG A 205 -32.86 0.17 1.16
CA ARG A 205 -33.26 0.17 -0.25
C ARG A 205 -34.76 0.17 -0.42
N ARG A 206 -35.45 -0.57 0.44
CA ARG A 206 -36.92 -0.69 0.39
C ARG A 206 -37.66 0.42 1.12
N GLY A 207 -36.96 1.41 1.68
CA GLY A 207 -37.61 2.50 2.42
C GLY A 207 -38.32 2.03 3.69
N LEU A 208 -37.89 0.89 4.27
CA LEU A 208 -38.55 0.38 5.50
C LEU A 208 -38.17 1.22 6.71
N PRO A 209 -39.06 1.32 7.72
CA PRO A 209 -38.72 1.93 9.00
C PRO A 209 -37.51 1.23 9.62
N ILE A 210 -36.50 2.02 10.02
CA ILE A 210 -35.27 1.50 10.60
C ILE A 210 -35.40 1.45 12.12
N ALA A 211 -35.21 0.26 12.71
CA ALA A 211 -35.22 0.10 14.15
C ALA A 211 -34.06 0.86 14.82
N ALA A 212 -34.28 1.44 15.99
CA ALA A 212 -33.25 2.13 16.79
C ALA A 212 -32.04 1.23 17.10
N ALA A 213 -32.24 -0.08 17.15
CA ALA A 213 -31.17 -1.06 17.36
C ALA A 213 -30.39 -1.43 16.08
N CYS A 214 -30.68 -0.78 14.93
CA CYS A 214 -30.00 -1.09 13.66
C CYS A 214 -28.48 -0.90 13.79
N PRO A 215 -27.67 -1.92 13.49
CA PRO A 215 -26.21 -1.81 13.65
C PRO A 215 -25.59 -0.78 12.71
N LEU A 216 -26.18 -0.52 11.54
CA LEU A 216 -25.70 0.54 10.63
C LEU A 216 -26.02 1.93 11.19
N ALA A 217 -27.24 2.17 11.69
CA ALA A 217 -27.59 3.45 12.30
C ALA A 217 -26.64 3.80 13.43
N ARG A 218 -26.39 2.87 14.35
CA ARG A 218 -25.44 3.06 15.46
C ARG A 218 -24.01 3.36 14.98
N ALA A 219 -23.52 2.61 14.00
CA ALA A 219 -22.16 2.83 13.46
C ALA A 219 -22.01 4.19 12.76
N LEU A 220 -23.11 4.77 12.31
CA LEU A 220 -23.10 6.12 11.71
C LEU A 220 -23.27 7.23 12.77
N GLU A 221 -23.83 6.96 13.93
CA GLU A 221 -23.97 7.93 15.04
C GLU A 221 -22.66 8.13 15.80
N GLU A 222 -21.82 7.08 15.91
CA GLU A 222 -20.51 7.19 16.58
C GLU A 222 -19.58 8.11 15.79
N PRO A 223 -18.94 9.14 16.42
CA PRO A 223 -17.95 9.96 15.74
C PRO A 223 -16.77 9.09 15.31
N ALA A 224 -16.27 9.32 14.11
CA ALA A 224 -15.18 8.57 13.46
C ALA A 224 -13.81 8.67 14.19
N SER A 225 -13.78 8.67 15.52
CA SER A 225 -12.61 8.95 16.35
C SER A 225 -11.59 7.81 16.43
N ASP A 226 -11.97 6.55 16.16
CA ASP A 226 -11.07 5.41 16.40
C ASP A 226 -10.44 4.77 15.15
N ALA A 227 -10.99 5.02 13.97
CA ALA A 227 -10.46 4.40 12.73
C ALA A 227 -9.06 4.93 12.34
N ALA A 228 -8.77 6.20 12.61
CA ALA A 228 -7.45 6.81 12.34
C ALA A 228 -6.38 6.32 13.32
N SER A 229 -6.74 6.08 14.59
CA SER A 229 -5.82 5.62 15.64
C SER A 229 -5.41 4.16 15.41
N GLN A 230 -6.30 3.31 14.93
CA GLN A 230 -6.00 1.90 14.65
C GLN A 230 -5.19 1.69 13.37
N ALA A 231 -5.27 2.60 12.40
CA ALA A 231 -4.42 2.59 11.21
C ALA A 231 -2.98 3.00 11.52
N ALA A 232 -2.79 3.95 12.43
CA ALA A 232 -1.48 4.44 12.86
C ALA A 232 -0.70 3.39 13.70
N SER A 233 -1.38 2.61 14.51
CA SER A 233 -0.75 1.58 15.36
C SER A 233 -0.28 0.33 14.61
N ARG A 234 -0.72 0.13 13.35
CA ARG A 234 -0.29 -0.99 12.48
C ARG A 234 0.94 -0.67 11.61
N GLY A 235 1.44 0.58 11.64
CA GLY A 235 2.50 1.09 10.77
C GLY A 235 3.90 1.19 11.38
N THR A 236 4.12 0.87 12.64
CA THR A 236 5.46 0.90 13.23
C THR A 236 6.25 -0.36 12.83
N PRO A 237 7.33 -0.23 12.04
CA PRO A 237 8.27 -1.33 11.87
C PRO A 237 8.97 -1.56 13.22
N ARG A 238 8.83 -2.79 13.72
CA ARG A 238 9.54 -3.25 14.91
C ARG A 238 11.04 -3.02 14.69
N ALA A 239 11.61 -2.07 15.42
CA ALA A 239 13.04 -1.85 15.47
C ALA A 239 13.70 -3.18 15.91
N SER A 240 14.54 -3.71 15.03
CA SER A 240 15.40 -4.85 15.31
C SER A 240 16.42 -4.42 16.35
N GLY A 241 16.25 -4.88 17.59
CA GLY A 241 17.23 -4.72 18.63
C GLY A 241 18.51 -5.48 18.28
N ALA A 242 19.56 -4.76 17.99
CA ALA A 242 20.91 -5.21 18.08
C ALA A 242 21.51 -4.51 19.30
N ASP A 243 21.68 -5.24 20.38
CA ASP A 243 22.91 -5.21 21.18
C ASP A 243 22.77 -6.22 22.32
N ARG A 244 23.50 -7.30 22.21
CA ARG A 244 23.73 -8.23 23.32
C ARG A 244 25.25 -8.29 23.54
N PRO A 245 25.78 -7.79 24.66
CA PRO A 245 27.22 -7.84 24.93
C PRO A 245 27.67 -9.29 25.16
N PRO A 246 28.94 -9.64 24.87
CA PRO A 246 29.45 -10.98 25.02
C PRO A 246 29.66 -11.30 26.50
N SER A 247 29.11 -12.43 26.96
CA SER A 247 29.35 -12.99 28.27
C SER A 247 30.79 -13.49 28.38
N SER A 248 31.56 -12.90 29.30
CA SER A 248 32.87 -13.36 29.72
C SER A 248 32.74 -14.73 30.40
N ARG A 249 33.31 -15.78 29.81
CA ARG A 249 33.59 -17.04 30.49
C ARG A 249 34.83 -16.83 31.39
N ARG A 250 34.65 -16.93 32.69
CA ARG A 250 35.76 -17.16 33.65
C ARG A 250 36.16 -18.62 33.55
N ALA A 251 37.48 -18.82 33.40
CA ALA A 251 38.12 -20.09 33.63
C ALA A 251 38.31 -20.30 35.14
N SER A 252 38.09 -21.48 35.59
CA SER A 252 38.77 -22.19 36.70
C SER A 252 38.58 -23.67 36.44
#